data_112dac56b50bbb5a37bf5dd35931aded
#
_entry.id   112dac56b50bbb5a37bf5dd35931aded
#
_cell.length_a   1.000
_cell.length_b   1.000
_cell.length_c   1.000
_cell.angle_alpha   90.00
_cell.angle_beta   90.00
_cell.angle_gamma   90.00
#
_symmetry.space_group_name_H-M   'P 1'
#
loop_
_entity.id
_entity.type
_entity.pdbx_description
1 polymer ?
#
loop_
_entity_poly.entity_id
_entity_poly.type
_entity_poly.pdbx_seq_one_letter_code
_entity_poly.pdbx_strand_id
1 'polypeptide(L)'
;MSTPTKPLASEATQPEILPMSDNPYEDFRYFYRDGMPLRPAPKRRTPTPSWSVPRHNIFDSWHSVEDSWEGYGTAQTRLLDDHMWQTDETGEKLAQAFRRDGAKESRKKFEQALNQGIDTVRAPAPELVEFFQEVDRIPSWLDLEAAERGRVAYYNVTRTSEILAIAFAYWATTLEDRTSAATGETAMFEIESFTRIIETVKFFVDLGKKGVFDRYSDGLKAAVRVRLLHAQANRGLEKLWGPDHYNEFGYPIGSSFLVSGEGWFALMPIGVDEFFGRPHSGEEWDDVAMYWAWVLYLMGAEERLIPKTGDEMRKMTDFIYA
;
A
#
# COMPACT_ATOMS: atom_id res chain seq x y z
N MET A 1 10.39 25.59 -47.19
CA MET A 1 11.06 24.70 -46.25
C MET A 1 9.97 24.12 -45.37
N SER A 2 9.50 22.91 -45.70
CA SER A 2 8.45 22.22 -44.98
C SER A 2 9.10 21.45 -43.81
N THR A 3 8.64 21.75 -42.61
CA THR A 3 9.01 21.04 -41.39
C THR A 3 8.50 19.58 -41.50
N PRO A 4 9.32 18.58 -41.24
CA PRO A 4 8.85 17.21 -41.23
C PRO A 4 7.92 16.99 -40.04
N THR A 5 6.68 16.67 -40.32
CA THR A 5 5.72 16.15 -39.36
C THR A 5 6.26 14.84 -38.81
N LYS A 6 6.54 14.83 -37.52
CA LYS A 6 6.84 13.61 -36.76
C LYS A 6 5.64 12.67 -36.91
N PRO A 7 5.81 11.42 -37.28
CA PRO A 7 4.66 10.50 -37.33
C PRO A 7 4.05 10.41 -35.93
N LEU A 8 2.73 10.54 -35.89
CA LEU A 8 1.94 10.18 -34.73
C LEU A 8 2.37 8.79 -34.27
N ALA A 9 2.64 8.67 -32.99
CA ALA A 9 2.99 7.41 -32.37
C ALA A 9 2.05 6.32 -32.91
N SER A 10 2.64 5.27 -33.47
CA SER A 10 1.90 4.07 -33.87
C SER A 10 0.99 3.66 -32.72
N GLU A 11 -0.23 3.27 -33.04
CA GLU A 11 -1.13 2.60 -32.10
C GLU A 11 -0.30 1.67 -31.25
N ALA A 12 -0.17 2.02 -29.96
CA ALA A 12 0.55 1.20 -29.00
C ALA A 12 -0.20 -0.16 -29.05
N THR A 13 0.44 -1.12 -29.67
CA THR A 13 -0.02 -2.50 -29.62
C THR A 13 -0.16 -2.82 -28.15
N GLN A 14 -1.39 -3.08 -27.71
CA GLN A 14 -1.60 -3.59 -26.36
C GLN A 14 -0.61 -4.73 -26.16
N PRO A 15 0.17 -4.74 -25.09
CA PRO A 15 1.11 -5.81 -24.85
C PRO A 15 0.35 -7.13 -25.05
N GLU A 16 0.89 -7.98 -25.89
CA GLU A 16 0.31 -9.28 -26.17
C GLU A 16 0.16 -9.99 -24.83
N ILE A 17 -1.09 -10.13 -24.38
CA ILE A 17 -1.40 -10.94 -23.21
C ILE A 17 -0.91 -12.33 -23.59
N LEU A 18 0.26 -12.71 -23.10
CA LEU A 18 0.84 -14.02 -23.39
C LEU A 18 -0.26 -15.06 -23.12
N PRO A 19 -0.50 -15.99 -24.07
CA PRO A 19 -1.51 -17.00 -23.88
C PRO A 19 -1.24 -17.66 -22.53
N MET A 20 -2.24 -17.65 -21.68
CA MET A 20 -2.15 -18.26 -20.36
C MET A 20 -1.78 -19.74 -20.57
N SER A 21 -0.64 -20.15 -20.09
CA SER A 21 -0.37 -21.57 -19.87
C SER A 21 -1.44 -22.12 -18.93
N ASP A 22 -1.65 -23.42 -18.89
CA ASP A 22 -2.58 -24.05 -17.95
C ASP A 22 -2.34 -23.63 -16.49
N ASN A 23 -1.15 -23.10 -16.21
CA ASN A 23 -0.81 -22.41 -14.97
C ASN A 23 0.17 -21.25 -15.25
N PRO A 24 -0.31 -20.04 -15.62
CA PRO A 24 0.54 -18.90 -15.95
C PRO A 24 1.42 -18.41 -14.79
N TYR A 25 1.15 -18.89 -13.59
CA TYR A 25 1.83 -18.51 -12.36
C TYR A 25 2.63 -19.66 -11.75
N GLU A 26 3.02 -20.65 -12.54
CA GLU A 26 3.76 -21.82 -12.03
C GLU A 26 5.02 -21.42 -11.26
N ASP A 27 5.72 -20.39 -11.72
CA ASP A 27 6.92 -19.86 -11.08
C ASP A 27 6.61 -19.12 -9.77
N PHE A 28 5.35 -18.81 -9.50
CA PHE A 28 4.88 -18.06 -8.34
C PHE A 28 3.93 -18.86 -7.45
N ARG A 29 3.92 -20.17 -7.53
CA ARG A 29 3.03 -21.04 -6.73
C ARG A 29 3.03 -20.73 -5.24
N TYR A 30 4.15 -20.32 -4.71
CA TYR A 30 4.30 -20.02 -3.30
C TYR A 30 3.58 -18.73 -2.87
N PHE A 31 3.10 -17.92 -3.80
CA PHE A 31 2.24 -16.77 -3.52
C PHE A 31 0.76 -17.15 -3.48
N TYR A 32 0.39 -18.29 -4.07
CA TYR A 32 -0.99 -18.75 -4.13
C TYR A 32 -1.27 -19.73 -3.00
N ARG A 33 -2.48 -19.70 -2.51
CA ARG A 33 -2.99 -20.69 -1.56
C ARG A 33 -3.56 -21.88 -2.32
N ASP A 34 -3.46 -23.06 -1.74
CA ASP A 34 -4.09 -24.25 -2.30
C ASP A 34 -5.60 -24.02 -2.48
N GLY A 35 -6.09 -24.36 -3.67
CA GLY A 35 -7.49 -24.21 -4.03
C GLY A 35 -7.90 -22.80 -4.49
N MET A 36 -7.00 -21.85 -4.53
CA MET A 36 -7.28 -20.52 -5.10
C MET A 36 -7.40 -20.61 -6.62
N PRO A 37 -8.49 -20.12 -7.22
CA PRO A 37 -8.62 -20.09 -8.67
C PRO A 37 -7.63 -19.06 -9.26
N LEU A 38 -6.96 -19.44 -10.34
CA LEU A 38 -6.23 -18.48 -11.17
C LEU A 38 -7.22 -17.50 -11.79
N ARG A 39 -6.86 -16.23 -11.77
CA ARG A 39 -7.72 -15.16 -12.29
C ARG A 39 -7.08 -14.50 -13.50
N PRO A 40 -7.88 -14.08 -14.47
CA PRO A 40 -7.37 -13.25 -15.55
C PRO A 40 -6.84 -11.94 -14.96
N ALA A 41 -5.81 -11.37 -15.60
CA ALA A 41 -5.38 -10.03 -15.27
C ALA A 41 -6.56 -9.04 -15.33
N PRO A 42 -6.64 -8.07 -14.42
CA PRO A 42 -7.71 -7.07 -14.45
C PRO A 42 -7.61 -6.26 -15.74
N LYS A 43 -8.75 -5.77 -16.21
CA LYS A 43 -8.75 -4.81 -17.32
C LYS A 43 -7.97 -3.57 -16.87
N ARG A 44 -6.84 -3.35 -17.53
CA ARG A 44 -6.10 -2.13 -17.31
C ARG A 44 -6.74 -0.97 -18.03
N ARG A 45 -6.63 0.19 -17.42
CA ARG A 45 -6.97 1.43 -18.08
C ARG A 45 -5.95 1.75 -19.17
N THR A 46 -6.37 2.54 -20.13
CA THR A 46 -5.43 3.19 -21.04
C THR A 46 -4.43 4.00 -20.19
N PRO A 47 -3.12 3.91 -20.48
CA PRO A 47 -2.14 4.68 -19.74
C PRO A 47 -2.54 6.14 -19.65
N THR A 48 -2.51 6.68 -18.44
CA THR A 48 -2.82 8.09 -18.22
C THR A 48 -1.77 8.94 -18.92
N PRO A 49 -2.16 9.95 -19.72
CA PRO A 49 -1.18 10.81 -20.35
C PRO A 49 -0.22 11.40 -19.34
N SER A 50 1.07 11.44 -19.67
CA SER A 50 2.14 11.88 -18.77
C SER A 50 1.88 13.23 -18.08
N TRP A 51 1.22 14.15 -18.78
CA TRP A 51 0.90 15.48 -18.25
C TRP A 51 -0.17 15.44 -17.13
N SER A 52 -0.94 14.38 -17.00
CA SER A 52 -1.97 14.22 -15.96
C SER A 52 -1.47 13.44 -14.74
N VAL A 53 -0.24 12.93 -14.79
CA VAL A 53 0.38 12.19 -13.68
C VAL A 53 1.45 13.06 -13.04
N PRO A 54 1.31 13.45 -11.76
CA PRO A 54 2.23 14.38 -11.09
C PRO A 54 3.67 13.91 -11.14
N ARG A 55 3.91 12.62 -10.95
CA ARG A 55 5.28 12.07 -10.92
C ARG A 55 6.07 12.36 -12.18
N HIS A 56 5.43 12.32 -13.33
CA HIS A 56 6.09 12.55 -14.60
C HIS A 56 6.58 13.99 -14.77
N ASN A 57 5.85 14.93 -14.18
CA ASN A 57 6.20 16.37 -14.26
C ASN A 57 7.02 16.86 -13.05
N ILE A 58 6.96 16.15 -11.94
CA ILE A 58 7.55 16.58 -10.67
C ILE A 58 8.80 15.76 -10.33
N PHE A 59 8.85 14.50 -10.74
CA PHE A 59 9.87 13.54 -10.32
C PHE A 59 10.62 12.96 -11.53
N ASP A 60 11.39 13.79 -12.22
CA ASP A 60 12.22 13.35 -13.35
C ASP A 60 13.22 12.24 -12.98
N SER A 61 13.58 12.15 -11.70
CA SER A 61 14.46 11.09 -11.19
C SER A 61 13.76 9.74 -11.06
N TRP A 62 12.44 9.70 -11.22
CA TRP A 62 11.67 8.47 -11.16
C TRP A 62 11.58 7.80 -12.53
N HIS A 63 11.34 6.50 -12.49
CA HIS A 63 11.00 5.81 -13.72
C HIS A 63 9.74 6.42 -14.33
N SER A 64 9.78 6.58 -15.65
CA SER A 64 8.67 7.17 -16.38
C SER A 64 7.45 6.24 -16.39
N VAL A 65 6.30 6.80 -16.71
CA VAL A 65 5.08 6.00 -16.97
C VAL A 65 5.33 5.01 -18.10
N GLU A 66 6.15 5.39 -19.10
CA GLU A 66 6.52 4.53 -20.20
C GLU A 66 7.30 3.30 -19.74
N ASP A 67 8.25 3.46 -18.82
CA ASP A 67 8.99 2.33 -18.25
C ASP A 67 8.05 1.37 -17.51
N SER A 68 7.12 1.89 -16.72
CA SER A 68 6.10 1.08 -16.04
C SER A 68 5.20 0.36 -17.04
N TRP A 69 4.81 1.07 -18.11
CA TRP A 69 3.95 0.52 -19.14
C TRP A 69 4.67 -0.53 -19.98
N GLU A 70 5.89 -0.28 -20.39
CA GLU A 70 6.73 -1.26 -21.09
C GLU A 70 7.01 -2.50 -20.24
N GLY A 71 7.16 -2.31 -18.93
CA GLY A 71 7.28 -3.40 -17.96
C GLY A 71 5.98 -4.17 -17.70
N TYR A 72 4.84 -3.67 -18.18
CA TYR A 72 3.57 -4.35 -18.04
C TYR A 72 3.55 -5.68 -18.78
N GLY A 73 3.06 -6.72 -18.13
CA GLY A 73 3.08 -8.09 -18.68
C GLY A 73 4.32 -8.89 -18.29
N THR A 74 5.21 -8.33 -17.48
CA THR A 74 6.27 -9.11 -16.82
C THR A 74 5.69 -10.05 -15.77
N ALA A 75 6.49 -10.99 -15.31
CA ALA A 75 6.12 -11.86 -14.21
C ALA A 75 5.77 -11.07 -12.94
N GLN A 76 6.52 -9.99 -12.67
CA GLN A 76 6.31 -9.10 -11.54
C GLN A 76 4.94 -8.40 -11.59
N THR A 77 4.59 -7.81 -12.72
CA THR A 77 3.30 -7.10 -12.87
C THR A 77 2.11 -8.07 -12.82
N ARG A 78 2.26 -9.28 -13.36
CA ARG A 78 1.22 -10.32 -13.24
C ARG A 78 1.02 -10.77 -11.81
N LEU A 79 2.10 -10.87 -11.04
CA LEU A 79 2.04 -11.18 -9.62
C LEU A 79 1.26 -10.09 -8.87
N LEU A 80 1.56 -8.82 -9.16
CA LEU A 80 0.85 -7.69 -8.55
C LEU A 80 -0.63 -7.67 -8.97
N ASP A 81 -0.94 -7.93 -10.23
CA ASP A 81 -2.32 -8.04 -10.71
C ASP A 81 -3.10 -9.09 -9.93
N ASP A 82 -2.50 -10.26 -9.70
CA ASP A 82 -3.17 -11.34 -8.97
C ASP A 82 -3.40 -10.99 -7.50
N HIS A 83 -2.46 -10.28 -6.88
CA HIS A 83 -2.58 -9.85 -5.49
C HIS A 83 -3.60 -8.72 -5.27
N MET A 84 -4.28 -8.24 -6.30
CA MET A 84 -5.48 -7.41 -6.17
C MET A 84 -6.63 -8.18 -5.49
N TRP A 85 -6.66 -9.52 -5.63
CA TRP A 85 -7.64 -10.40 -4.99
C TRP A 85 -7.15 -11.04 -3.69
N GLN A 86 -6.02 -10.59 -3.19
CA GLN A 86 -5.48 -11.03 -1.91
C GLN A 86 -5.43 -9.87 -0.93
N THR A 87 -5.60 -10.21 0.34
CA THR A 87 -5.57 -9.24 1.44
C THR A 87 -4.79 -9.81 2.61
N ASP A 88 -4.72 -9.08 3.70
CA ASP A 88 -4.15 -9.52 4.97
C ASP A 88 -4.95 -10.69 5.56
N GLU A 89 -4.48 -11.91 5.36
CA GLU A 89 -5.17 -13.12 5.82
C GLU A 89 -5.37 -13.13 7.33
N THR A 90 -4.35 -12.76 8.07
CA THR A 90 -4.37 -12.77 9.53
C THR A 90 -5.31 -11.69 10.07
N GLY A 91 -5.30 -10.49 9.48
CA GLY A 91 -6.25 -9.43 9.80
C GLY A 91 -7.69 -9.81 9.47
N GLU A 92 -7.92 -10.46 8.32
CA GLU A 92 -9.23 -10.95 7.90
C GLU A 92 -9.80 -12.01 8.85
N LYS A 93 -9.00 -12.99 9.26
CA LYS A 93 -9.37 -13.98 10.28
C LYS A 93 -9.76 -13.30 11.59
N LEU A 94 -8.98 -12.32 12.02
CA LEU A 94 -9.27 -11.54 13.23
C LEU A 94 -10.57 -10.74 13.08
N ALA A 95 -10.80 -10.08 11.94
CA ALA A 95 -12.05 -9.36 11.68
C ALA A 95 -13.28 -10.29 11.72
N GLN A 96 -13.14 -11.54 11.24
CA GLN A 96 -14.19 -12.55 11.36
C GLN A 96 -14.44 -12.98 12.81
N ALA A 97 -13.37 -13.18 13.60
CA ALA A 97 -13.47 -13.48 15.02
C ALA A 97 -14.21 -12.38 15.80
N PHE A 98 -13.97 -11.10 15.46
CA PHE A 98 -14.72 -9.97 16.05
C PHE A 98 -16.23 -10.08 15.84
N ARG A 99 -16.67 -10.57 14.67
CA ARG A 99 -18.09 -10.75 14.36
C ARG A 99 -18.69 -11.97 15.09
N ARG A 100 -17.91 -13.04 15.19
CA ARG A 100 -18.31 -14.29 15.87
C ARG A 100 -18.44 -14.10 17.38
N ASP A 101 -17.48 -13.46 18.01
CA ASP A 101 -17.31 -13.43 19.47
C ASP A 101 -17.85 -12.14 20.11
N GLY A 102 -18.35 -11.21 19.29
CA GLY A 102 -18.88 -9.92 19.72
C GLY A 102 -17.86 -8.79 19.71
N ALA A 103 -18.14 -7.77 18.90
CA ALA A 103 -17.20 -6.68 18.59
C ALA A 103 -16.67 -5.92 19.81
N LYS A 104 -17.51 -5.70 20.83
CA LYS A 104 -17.11 -4.93 22.03
C LYS A 104 -16.07 -5.66 22.87
N GLU A 105 -16.28 -6.96 23.13
CA GLU A 105 -15.35 -7.75 23.93
C GLU A 105 -14.06 -8.04 23.15
N SER A 106 -14.18 -8.36 21.87
CA SER A 106 -13.04 -8.55 20.98
C SER A 106 -12.17 -7.30 20.90
N ARG A 107 -12.78 -6.10 20.78
CA ARG A 107 -12.05 -4.82 20.79
C ARG A 107 -11.30 -4.64 22.10
N LYS A 108 -11.91 -4.94 23.24
CA LYS A 108 -11.25 -4.81 24.53
C LYS A 108 -10.03 -5.74 24.64
N LYS A 109 -10.15 -6.99 24.22
CA LYS A 109 -9.03 -7.94 24.19
C LYS A 109 -7.93 -7.52 23.22
N PHE A 110 -8.31 -7.03 22.04
CA PHE A 110 -7.36 -6.47 21.07
C PHE A 110 -6.57 -5.30 21.66
N GLU A 111 -7.24 -4.31 22.23
CA GLU A 111 -6.58 -3.16 22.85
C GLU A 111 -5.72 -3.55 24.06
N GLN A 112 -6.11 -4.57 24.82
CA GLN A 112 -5.27 -5.12 25.89
C GLN A 112 -4.00 -5.76 25.32
N ALA A 113 -4.12 -6.62 24.31
CA ALA A 113 -2.96 -7.22 23.64
C ALA A 113 -2.02 -6.16 23.03
N LEU A 114 -2.60 -5.16 22.37
CA LEU A 114 -1.86 -4.07 21.73
C LEU A 114 -1.07 -3.23 22.74
N ASN A 115 -1.63 -2.97 23.92
CA ASN A 115 -1.03 -2.10 24.93
C ASN A 115 -0.17 -2.82 25.96
N GLN A 116 -0.38 -4.12 26.17
CA GLN A 116 0.23 -4.85 27.29
C GLN A 116 0.82 -6.20 26.87
N GLY A 117 0.61 -6.63 25.62
CA GLY A 117 1.04 -7.92 25.09
C GLY A 117 -0.05 -8.98 25.15
N ILE A 118 0.01 -9.92 24.20
CA ILE A 118 -1.00 -10.98 24.03
C ILE A 118 -1.08 -11.90 25.26
N ASP A 119 0.01 -12.12 25.95
CA ASP A 119 0.09 -12.99 27.14
C ASP A 119 -0.74 -12.46 28.33
N THR A 120 -1.08 -11.17 28.33
CA THR A 120 -1.91 -10.57 29.38
C THR A 120 -3.40 -10.82 29.16
N VAL A 121 -3.80 -11.26 27.96
CA VAL A 121 -5.20 -11.44 27.58
C VAL A 121 -5.71 -12.79 28.09
N ARG A 122 -6.76 -12.75 28.90
CA ARG A 122 -7.39 -13.99 29.39
C ARG A 122 -8.23 -14.64 28.29
N ALA A 123 -7.96 -15.90 28.00
CA ALA A 123 -8.64 -16.72 27.01
C ALA A 123 -8.77 -15.96 25.67
N PRO A 124 -7.65 -15.64 25.00
CA PRO A 124 -7.67 -14.98 23.71
C PRO A 124 -8.23 -15.93 22.64
N ALA A 125 -8.90 -15.38 21.64
CA ALA A 125 -9.25 -16.15 20.43
C ALA A 125 -7.95 -16.56 19.70
N PRO A 126 -7.92 -17.76 19.08
CA PRO A 126 -6.72 -18.20 18.33
C PRO A 126 -6.26 -17.17 17.27
N GLU A 127 -7.21 -16.55 16.59
CA GLU A 127 -6.95 -15.53 15.57
C GLU A 127 -6.28 -14.28 16.17
N LEU A 128 -6.62 -13.92 17.40
CA LEU A 128 -5.96 -12.81 18.10
C LEU A 128 -4.52 -13.17 18.45
N VAL A 129 -4.27 -14.42 18.85
CA VAL A 129 -2.91 -14.91 19.13
C VAL A 129 -2.06 -14.91 17.85
N GLU A 130 -2.57 -15.49 16.75
CA GLU A 130 -1.91 -15.52 15.45
C GLU A 130 -1.54 -14.11 14.98
N PHE A 131 -2.49 -13.17 15.06
CA PHE A 131 -2.28 -11.78 14.66
C PHE A 131 -1.16 -11.10 15.47
N PHE A 132 -1.15 -11.24 16.79
CA PHE A 132 -0.12 -10.61 17.59
C PHE A 132 1.22 -11.33 17.55
N GLN A 133 1.28 -12.63 17.27
CA GLN A 133 2.53 -13.33 16.97
C GLN A 133 3.19 -12.76 15.72
N GLU A 134 2.41 -12.40 14.71
CA GLU A 134 2.94 -11.74 13.51
C GLU A 134 3.39 -10.31 13.81
N VAL A 135 2.60 -9.51 14.53
CA VAL A 135 2.95 -8.14 14.93
C VAL A 135 4.23 -8.10 15.78
N ASP A 136 4.43 -9.08 16.63
CA ASP A 136 5.57 -9.16 17.55
C ASP A 136 6.84 -9.73 16.89
N ARG A 137 6.69 -10.31 15.69
CA ARG A 137 7.81 -10.84 14.92
C ARG A 137 8.58 -9.70 14.25
N ILE A 138 9.89 -9.70 14.41
CA ILE A 138 10.79 -8.82 13.66
C ILE A 138 11.21 -9.59 12.39
N PRO A 139 10.86 -9.11 11.18
CA PRO A 139 11.27 -9.76 9.95
C PRO A 139 12.80 -9.76 9.80
N SER A 140 13.35 -10.86 9.27
CA SER A 140 14.80 -11.01 9.11
C SER A 140 15.44 -10.04 8.10
N TRP A 141 14.63 -9.46 7.21
CA TRP A 141 15.07 -8.46 6.23
C TRP A 141 15.05 -7.03 6.78
N LEU A 142 14.46 -6.78 7.95
CA LEU A 142 14.32 -5.44 8.51
C LEU A 142 15.63 -4.98 9.14
N ASP A 143 16.22 -3.95 8.55
CA ASP A 143 17.33 -3.21 9.13
C ASP A 143 16.78 -2.00 9.91
N LEU A 144 16.76 -2.14 11.24
CA LEU A 144 16.21 -1.10 12.13
C LEU A 144 17.08 0.18 12.14
N GLU A 145 18.38 0.09 11.87
CA GLU A 145 19.25 1.26 11.81
C GLU A 145 18.98 2.06 10.52
N ALA A 146 18.88 1.37 9.39
CA ALA A 146 18.45 1.96 8.13
C ALA A 146 17.04 2.56 8.24
N ALA A 147 16.09 1.82 8.81
CA ALA A 147 14.73 2.30 9.02
C ALA A 147 14.67 3.56 9.92
N GLU A 148 15.50 3.66 10.96
CA GLU A 148 15.54 4.87 11.80
C GLU A 148 16.17 6.06 11.04
N ARG A 149 17.22 5.84 10.23
CA ARG A 149 17.75 6.89 9.34
C ARG A 149 16.68 7.33 8.34
N GLY A 150 15.95 6.38 7.76
CA GLY A 150 14.85 6.64 6.84
C GLY A 150 13.72 7.45 7.47
N ARG A 151 13.32 7.09 8.70
CA ARG A 151 12.36 7.90 9.46
C ARG A 151 12.84 9.33 9.63
N VAL A 152 14.09 9.52 10.02
CA VAL A 152 14.66 10.87 10.19
C VAL A 152 14.67 11.63 8.87
N ALA A 153 15.10 11.02 7.78
CA ALA A 153 15.11 11.63 6.45
C ALA A 153 13.70 12.03 6.00
N TYR A 154 12.74 11.12 6.14
CA TYR A 154 11.34 11.32 5.77
C TYR A 154 10.68 12.51 6.49
N TYR A 155 10.91 12.66 7.80
CA TYR A 155 10.32 13.76 8.59
C TYR A 155 11.20 15.02 8.64
N ASN A 156 12.36 15.00 8.00
CA ASN A 156 13.26 16.17 7.90
C ASN A 156 13.13 16.90 6.55
N VAL A 157 12.04 16.70 5.85
CA VAL A 157 11.74 17.44 4.61
C VAL A 157 11.36 18.90 4.90
N THR A 158 11.36 19.74 3.89
CA THR A 158 10.95 21.15 4.05
C THR A 158 9.44 21.21 4.38
N ARG A 159 9.04 22.27 5.07
CA ARG A 159 7.61 22.51 5.36
C ARG A 159 6.78 22.59 4.09
N THR A 160 7.33 23.15 3.02
CA THR A 160 6.65 23.22 1.73
C THR A 160 6.44 21.83 1.16
N SER A 161 7.45 20.97 1.23
CA SER A 161 7.36 19.58 0.76
C SER A 161 6.35 18.78 1.56
N GLU A 162 6.31 18.93 2.88
CA GLU A 162 5.32 18.31 3.74
C GLU A 162 3.87 18.68 3.35
N ILE A 163 3.60 19.98 3.17
CA ILE A 163 2.26 20.46 2.81
C ILE A 163 1.85 19.98 1.42
N LEU A 164 2.75 20.09 0.44
CA LEU A 164 2.47 19.66 -0.92
C LEU A 164 2.35 18.14 -1.03
N ALA A 165 3.17 17.38 -0.30
CA ALA A 165 3.04 15.92 -0.25
C ALA A 165 1.66 15.49 0.24
N ILE A 166 1.13 16.12 1.28
CA ILE A 166 -0.22 15.87 1.78
C ILE A 166 -1.26 16.21 0.69
N ALA A 167 -1.15 17.37 0.05
CA ALA A 167 -2.09 17.79 -0.99
C ALA A 167 -2.06 16.83 -2.20
N PHE A 168 -0.88 16.42 -2.65
CA PHE A 168 -0.71 15.46 -3.73
C PHE A 168 -1.19 14.06 -3.35
N ALA A 169 -0.98 13.62 -2.12
CA ALA A 169 -1.48 12.34 -1.65
C ALA A 169 -3.02 12.29 -1.72
N TYR A 170 -3.70 13.34 -1.28
CA TYR A 170 -5.15 13.43 -1.43
C TYR A 170 -5.60 13.47 -2.88
N TRP A 171 -4.90 14.20 -3.73
CA TRP A 171 -5.23 14.24 -5.15
C TRP A 171 -4.98 12.86 -5.80
N ALA A 172 -3.89 12.19 -5.48
CA ALA A 172 -3.57 10.86 -6.00
C ALA A 172 -4.63 9.81 -5.65
N THR A 173 -5.23 9.89 -4.46
CA THR A 173 -6.34 8.98 -4.09
C THR A 173 -7.56 9.14 -5.00
N THR A 174 -7.73 10.27 -5.69
CA THR A 174 -8.82 10.46 -6.65
C THR A 174 -8.53 9.86 -8.02
N LEU A 175 -7.29 9.49 -8.29
CA LEU A 175 -6.88 8.86 -9.55
C LEU A 175 -7.05 7.34 -9.51
N GLU A 176 -7.09 6.76 -8.32
CA GLU A 176 -7.30 5.33 -8.10
C GLU A 176 -8.72 5.09 -7.60
N ASP A 177 -9.59 4.58 -8.47
CA ASP A 177 -11.03 4.47 -8.22
C ASP A 177 -11.42 3.39 -7.22
N ARG A 178 -10.63 2.32 -7.07
CA ARG A 178 -10.94 1.22 -6.15
C ARG A 178 -10.89 1.68 -4.70
N THR A 179 -9.82 2.37 -4.33
CA THR A 179 -9.64 2.90 -2.98
C THR A 179 -10.55 4.08 -2.71
N SER A 180 -10.72 4.95 -3.71
CA SER A 180 -11.65 6.07 -3.62
C SER A 180 -13.08 5.60 -3.42
N ALA A 181 -13.48 4.50 -4.08
CA ALA A 181 -14.77 3.88 -3.86
C ALA A 181 -14.94 3.40 -2.41
N ALA A 182 -13.91 2.79 -1.81
CA ALA A 182 -13.97 2.35 -0.41
C ALA A 182 -14.20 3.52 0.56
N THR A 183 -13.52 4.63 0.34
CA THR A 183 -13.69 5.84 1.16
C THR A 183 -15.01 6.57 0.86
N GLY A 184 -15.45 6.57 -0.38
CA GLY A 184 -16.74 7.13 -0.81
C GLY A 184 -17.94 6.40 -0.21
N GLU A 185 -17.96 5.07 -0.30
CA GLU A 185 -19.04 4.23 0.25
C GLU A 185 -19.19 4.35 1.78
N THR A 186 -18.12 4.65 2.48
CA THR A 186 -18.19 4.89 3.93
C THR A 186 -18.70 6.29 4.27
N ALA A 187 -18.97 7.14 3.26
CA ALA A 187 -19.38 8.55 3.38
C ALA A 187 -18.50 9.42 4.30
N MET A 188 -17.32 8.91 4.64
CA MET A 188 -16.43 9.54 5.63
C MET A 188 -15.83 10.83 5.10
N PHE A 189 -15.65 10.96 3.77
CA PHE A 189 -15.16 12.21 3.18
C PHE A 189 -16.22 13.29 3.06
N GLU A 190 -17.49 12.93 2.95
CA GLU A 190 -18.56 13.91 2.82
C GLU A 190 -19.03 14.43 4.18
N ILE A 191 -19.16 13.55 5.17
CA ILE A 191 -19.77 13.85 6.46
C ILE A 191 -18.74 14.20 7.53
N GLU A 192 -17.60 13.50 7.53
CA GLU A 192 -16.57 13.58 8.57
C GLU A 192 -15.17 13.89 8.02
N SER A 193 -15.09 14.57 6.87
CA SER A 193 -13.82 14.84 6.18
C SER A 193 -12.74 15.46 7.09
N PHE A 194 -13.12 16.41 7.92
CA PHE A 194 -12.19 17.04 8.86
C PHE A 194 -11.67 16.06 9.92
N THR A 195 -12.54 15.24 10.48
CA THR A 195 -12.14 14.20 11.45
C THR A 195 -11.17 13.21 10.82
N ARG A 196 -11.46 12.76 9.59
CA ARG A 196 -10.58 11.83 8.85
C ARG A 196 -9.21 12.42 8.54
N ILE A 197 -9.17 13.69 8.15
CA ILE A 197 -7.89 14.39 7.93
C ILE A 197 -7.08 14.44 9.24
N ILE A 198 -7.70 14.79 10.35
CA ILE A 198 -7.01 14.84 11.65
C ILE A 198 -6.52 13.46 12.09
N GLU A 199 -7.31 12.41 11.87
CA GLU A 199 -6.89 11.02 12.17
C GLU A 199 -5.68 10.61 11.31
N THR A 200 -5.71 10.93 10.02
CA THR A 200 -4.59 10.66 9.10
C THR A 200 -3.34 11.44 9.49
N VAL A 201 -3.47 12.73 9.76
CA VAL A 201 -2.34 13.55 10.24
C VAL A 201 -1.78 13.00 11.55
N LYS A 202 -2.66 12.61 12.48
CA LYS A 202 -2.22 11.99 13.74
C LYS A 202 -1.46 10.69 13.51
N PHE A 203 -1.89 9.85 12.58
CA PHE A 203 -1.19 8.62 12.20
C PHE A 203 0.25 8.93 11.77
N PHE A 204 0.45 9.87 10.85
CA PHE A 204 1.79 10.28 10.42
C PHE A 204 2.61 10.90 11.57
N VAL A 205 2.02 11.73 12.40
CA VAL A 205 2.70 12.32 13.56
C VAL A 205 3.17 11.22 14.53
N ASP A 206 2.34 10.21 14.79
CA ASP A 206 2.70 9.11 15.69
C ASP A 206 3.81 8.23 15.08
N LEU A 207 3.80 7.99 13.78
CA LEU A 207 4.86 7.30 13.06
C LEU A 207 6.19 8.09 13.08
N GLY A 208 6.14 9.43 13.09
CA GLY A 208 7.34 10.28 13.10
C GLY A 208 8.09 10.33 14.43
N LYS A 209 7.50 9.85 15.52
CA LYS A 209 8.10 9.95 16.86
C LYS A 209 9.37 9.11 17.00
N LYS A 210 10.36 9.65 17.70
CA LYS A 210 11.52 8.87 18.11
C LYS A 210 11.08 7.67 18.97
N GLY A 211 11.71 6.52 18.76
CA GLY A 211 11.32 5.28 19.45
C GLY A 211 10.10 4.60 18.86
N VAL A 212 9.74 4.94 17.60
CA VAL A 212 8.57 4.37 16.91
C VAL A 212 8.66 2.85 16.77
N PHE A 213 9.87 2.30 16.71
CA PHE A 213 10.10 0.85 16.61
C PHE A 213 9.93 0.10 17.94
N ASP A 214 9.75 0.82 19.04
CA ASP A 214 9.44 0.19 20.32
C ASP A 214 8.06 -0.47 20.26
N ARG A 215 7.96 -1.70 20.77
CA ARG A 215 6.75 -2.54 20.69
C ARG A 215 5.46 -1.83 21.15
N TYR A 216 5.56 -0.92 22.06
CA TYR A 216 4.43 -0.19 22.66
C TYR A 216 4.38 1.28 22.25
N SER A 217 5.09 1.67 21.20
CA SER A 217 5.05 3.03 20.67
C SER A 217 3.67 3.39 20.12
N ASP A 218 3.36 4.69 20.10
CA ASP A 218 2.10 5.17 19.53
C ASP A 218 2.01 4.88 18.03
N GLY A 219 3.14 4.99 17.30
CA GLY A 219 3.19 4.74 15.86
C GLY A 219 2.92 3.29 15.52
N LEU A 220 3.57 2.32 16.20
CA LEU A 220 3.29 0.90 16.01
C LEU A 220 1.81 0.60 16.30
N LYS A 221 1.29 1.10 17.41
CA LYS A 221 -0.12 0.91 17.77
C LYS A 221 -1.07 1.52 16.74
N ALA A 222 -0.73 2.66 16.17
CA ALA A 222 -1.52 3.29 15.11
C ALA A 222 -1.56 2.41 13.86
N ALA A 223 -0.39 1.93 13.38
CA ALA A 223 -0.31 1.05 12.21
C ALA A 223 -1.11 -0.25 12.40
N VAL A 224 -0.98 -0.90 13.56
CA VAL A 224 -1.71 -2.14 13.87
C VAL A 224 -3.23 -1.91 13.96
N ARG A 225 -3.69 -0.75 14.46
CA ARG A 225 -5.11 -0.40 14.43
C ARG A 225 -5.62 -0.17 13.02
N VAL A 226 -4.83 0.49 12.17
CA VAL A 226 -5.16 0.69 10.75
C VAL A 226 -5.23 -0.65 10.02
N ARG A 227 -4.31 -1.58 10.27
CA ARG A 227 -4.36 -2.96 9.74
C ARG A 227 -5.71 -3.63 10.04
N LEU A 228 -6.15 -3.62 11.29
CA LEU A 228 -7.46 -4.18 11.65
C LEU A 228 -8.62 -3.44 11.00
N LEU A 229 -8.53 -2.11 10.89
CA LEU A 229 -9.54 -1.28 10.21
C LEU A 229 -9.66 -1.67 8.73
N HIS A 230 -8.54 -1.86 8.03
CA HIS A 230 -8.51 -2.27 6.63
C HIS A 230 -9.19 -3.64 6.43
N ALA A 231 -8.89 -4.63 7.25
CA ALA A 231 -9.54 -5.93 7.21
C ALA A 231 -11.05 -5.84 7.47
N GLN A 232 -11.47 -5.03 8.43
CA GLN A 232 -12.90 -4.80 8.71
C GLN A 232 -13.62 -4.08 7.57
N ALA A 233 -12.96 -3.10 6.93
CA ALA A 233 -13.49 -2.38 5.78
C ALA A 233 -13.66 -3.30 4.56
N ASN A 234 -12.64 -4.07 4.20
CA ASN A 234 -12.72 -5.03 3.10
C ASN A 234 -13.92 -5.98 3.27
N ARG A 235 -14.11 -6.53 4.47
CA ARG A 235 -15.24 -7.40 4.75
C ARG A 235 -16.60 -6.71 4.72
N GLY A 236 -16.64 -5.43 5.06
CA GLY A 236 -17.86 -4.62 4.96
C GLY A 236 -18.23 -4.38 3.51
N LEU A 237 -17.28 -3.98 2.71
CA LEU A 237 -17.46 -3.63 1.31
C LEU A 237 -17.71 -4.86 0.43
N GLU A 238 -17.02 -5.97 0.68
CA GLU A 238 -17.29 -7.24 -0.01
C GLU A 238 -18.75 -7.64 0.11
N LYS A 239 -19.33 -7.48 1.31
CA LYS A 239 -20.74 -7.76 1.53
C LYS A 239 -21.68 -6.76 0.86
N LEU A 240 -21.27 -5.47 0.82
CA LEU A 240 -22.09 -4.40 0.23
C LEU A 240 -22.13 -4.50 -1.29
N TRP A 241 -20.97 -4.66 -1.92
CA TRP A 241 -20.83 -4.67 -3.37
C TRP A 241 -21.14 -6.01 -4.02
N GLY A 242 -21.00 -7.10 -3.24
CA GLY A 242 -21.27 -8.44 -3.70
C GLY A 242 -20.16 -9.08 -4.55
N PRO A 243 -20.37 -10.37 -4.92
CA PRO A 243 -19.32 -11.18 -5.56
C PRO A 243 -18.95 -10.72 -6.97
N ASP A 244 -19.86 -10.12 -7.70
CA ASP A 244 -19.57 -9.67 -9.08
C ASP A 244 -18.53 -8.54 -9.07
N HIS A 245 -18.70 -7.56 -8.19
CA HIS A 245 -17.73 -6.49 -8.02
C HIS A 245 -16.36 -7.04 -7.59
N TYR A 246 -16.35 -7.89 -6.58
CA TYR A 246 -15.13 -8.53 -6.11
C TYR A 246 -14.42 -9.33 -7.21
N ASN A 247 -15.16 -10.09 -8.02
CA ASN A 247 -14.60 -10.88 -9.09
C ASN A 247 -14.00 -10.03 -10.21
N GLU A 248 -14.54 -8.85 -10.45
CA GLU A 248 -14.05 -7.93 -11.51
C GLU A 248 -12.88 -7.07 -11.01
N PHE A 249 -12.94 -6.53 -9.80
CA PHE A 249 -12.05 -5.48 -9.33
C PHE A 249 -11.10 -5.90 -8.18
N GLY A 250 -11.34 -7.03 -7.56
CA GLY A 250 -10.59 -7.46 -6.38
C GLY A 250 -11.01 -6.73 -5.10
N TYR A 251 -10.17 -6.81 -4.08
CA TYR A 251 -10.39 -6.09 -2.83
C TYR A 251 -10.04 -4.60 -2.97
N PRO A 252 -10.83 -3.70 -2.37
CA PRO A 252 -10.51 -2.27 -2.36
C PRO A 252 -9.18 -1.98 -1.64
N ILE A 253 -8.85 -2.76 -0.62
CA ILE A 253 -7.57 -2.71 0.09
C ILE A 253 -6.90 -4.07 -0.07
N GLY A 254 -6.50 -4.39 -1.31
CA GLY A 254 -5.76 -5.61 -1.63
C GLY A 254 -4.26 -5.47 -1.37
N SER A 255 -3.54 -6.58 -1.35
CA SER A 255 -2.11 -6.60 -1.06
C SER A 255 -1.30 -5.77 -2.06
N SER A 256 -1.62 -5.83 -3.35
CA SER A 256 -0.95 -5.01 -4.37
C SER A 256 -1.19 -3.53 -4.17
N PHE A 257 -2.43 -3.16 -3.86
CA PHE A 257 -2.75 -1.77 -3.56
C PHE A 257 -1.97 -1.29 -2.34
N LEU A 258 -1.90 -2.09 -1.29
CA LEU A 258 -1.20 -1.70 -0.06
C LEU A 258 0.29 -1.42 -0.32
N VAL A 259 0.99 -2.27 -1.08
CA VAL A 259 2.42 -2.07 -1.36
C VAL A 259 2.70 -1.00 -2.41
N SER A 260 1.80 -0.74 -3.34
CA SER A 260 1.98 0.26 -4.41
C SER A 260 1.36 1.61 -4.07
N GLY A 261 0.16 1.63 -3.51
CA GLY A 261 -0.54 2.86 -3.12
C GLY A 261 0.09 3.55 -1.91
N GLU A 262 0.46 2.79 -0.89
CA GLU A 262 1.16 3.35 0.28
C GLU A 262 2.58 3.81 -0.05
N GLY A 263 3.22 3.22 -1.07
CA GLY A 263 4.49 3.71 -1.62
C GLY A 263 4.41 5.16 -2.08
N TRP A 264 3.25 5.61 -2.54
CA TRP A 264 3.00 6.99 -2.88
C TRP A 264 3.20 7.93 -1.69
N PHE A 265 2.64 7.59 -0.53
CA PHE A 265 2.86 8.36 0.71
C PHE A 265 4.32 8.36 1.13
N ALA A 266 5.03 7.25 0.93
CA ALA A 266 6.44 7.12 1.26
C ALA A 266 7.34 8.03 0.42
N LEU A 267 7.07 8.11 -0.88
CA LEU A 267 7.95 8.80 -1.83
C LEU A 267 7.68 10.30 -1.93
N MET A 268 6.43 10.72 -1.74
CA MET A 268 6.02 12.10 -2.01
C MET A 268 6.81 13.16 -1.26
N PRO A 269 7.04 13.08 0.05
CA PRO A 269 7.74 14.16 0.76
C PRO A 269 9.16 14.39 0.23
N ILE A 270 9.90 13.30 -0.02
CA ILE A 270 11.28 13.36 -0.52
C ILE A 270 11.30 13.80 -1.98
N GLY A 271 10.41 13.27 -2.82
CA GLY A 271 10.32 13.65 -4.21
C GLY A 271 9.97 15.13 -4.40
N VAL A 272 9.07 15.67 -3.57
CA VAL A 272 8.76 17.11 -3.59
C VAL A 272 9.95 17.94 -3.11
N ASP A 273 10.71 17.48 -2.13
CA ASP A 273 11.96 18.13 -1.70
C ASP A 273 12.97 18.21 -2.86
N GLU A 274 13.16 17.13 -3.61
CA GLU A 274 14.03 17.10 -4.80
C GLU A 274 13.56 18.07 -5.87
N PHE A 275 12.27 18.11 -6.15
CA PHE A 275 11.68 19.05 -7.09
C PHE A 275 12.00 20.51 -6.72
N PHE A 276 12.00 20.84 -5.43
CA PHE A 276 12.40 22.17 -4.93
C PHE A 276 13.91 22.36 -4.74
N GLY A 277 14.73 21.46 -5.27
CA GLY A 277 16.19 21.60 -5.32
C GLY A 277 16.93 21.14 -4.08
N ARG A 278 16.30 20.31 -3.24
CA ARG A 278 16.96 19.62 -2.13
C ARG A 278 17.13 18.14 -2.45
N PRO A 279 18.23 17.77 -3.13
CA PRO A 279 18.42 16.38 -3.54
C PRO A 279 18.65 15.47 -2.34
N HIS A 280 18.20 14.24 -2.48
CA HIS A 280 18.45 13.16 -1.55
C HIS A 280 19.38 12.12 -2.19
N SER A 281 20.26 11.51 -1.40
CA SER A 281 21.13 10.44 -1.88
C SER A 281 20.35 9.15 -2.14
N GLY A 282 20.90 8.25 -2.97
CA GLY A 282 20.31 6.92 -3.15
C GLY A 282 20.19 6.14 -1.85
N GLU A 283 21.16 6.32 -0.93
CA GLU A 283 21.10 5.72 0.41
C GLU A 283 19.94 6.27 1.24
N GLU A 284 19.66 7.58 1.20
CA GLU A 284 18.49 8.15 1.89
C GLU A 284 17.18 7.63 1.31
N TRP A 285 17.11 7.44 -0.01
CA TRP A 285 15.94 6.82 -0.65
C TRP A 285 15.72 5.37 -0.19
N ASP A 286 16.80 4.58 -0.10
CA ASP A 286 16.73 3.19 0.38
C ASP A 286 16.38 3.12 1.87
N ASP A 287 16.96 4.00 2.69
CA ASP A 287 16.63 4.11 4.11
C ASP A 287 15.14 4.46 4.34
N VAL A 288 14.59 5.39 3.54
CA VAL A 288 13.15 5.72 3.60
C VAL A 288 12.30 4.55 3.14
N ALA A 289 12.72 3.84 2.10
CA ALA A 289 12.03 2.62 1.68
C ALA A 289 12.03 1.56 2.79
N MET A 290 13.15 1.38 3.50
CA MET A 290 13.25 0.44 4.63
C MET A 290 12.33 0.85 5.79
N TYR A 291 12.23 2.15 6.09
CA TYR A 291 11.30 2.66 7.10
C TYR A 291 9.84 2.36 6.72
N TRP A 292 9.47 2.63 5.47
CA TRP A 292 8.12 2.36 4.99
C TRP A 292 7.84 0.88 4.80
N ALA A 293 8.84 0.06 4.49
CA ALA A 293 8.73 -1.39 4.48
C ALA A 293 8.28 -1.93 5.85
N TRP A 294 8.83 -1.37 6.95
CA TRP A 294 8.38 -1.68 8.30
C TRP A 294 6.92 -1.25 8.54
N VAL A 295 6.52 -0.05 8.09
CA VAL A 295 5.13 0.43 8.21
C VAL A 295 4.18 -0.50 7.45
N LEU A 296 4.50 -0.83 6.19
CA LEU A 296 3.71 -1.74 5.37
C LEU A 296 3.56 -3.13 5.99
N TYR A 297 4.64 -3.66 6.56
CA TYR A 297 4.60 -4.92 7.30
C TYR A 297 3.61 -4.87 8.47
N LEU A 298 3.65 -3.83 9.29
CA LEU A 298 2.71 -3.65 10.40
C LEU A 298 1.27 -3.47 9.93
N MET A 299 1.07 -2.92 8.74
CA MET A 299 -0.24 -2.75 8.12
C MET A 299 -0.76 -4.02 7.42
N GLY A 300 -0.01 -5.12 7.47
CA GLY A 300 -0.42 -6.42 6.95
C GLY A 300 -0.20 -6.61 5.46
N ALA A 301 0.73 -5.86 4.85
CA ALA A 301 1.15 -6.11 3.49
C ALA A 301 1.79 -7.50 3.35
N GLU A 302 1.55 -8.16 2.21
CA GLU A 302 2.23 -9.42 1.90
C GLU A 302 3.75 -9.22 1.88
N GLU A 303 4.45 -9.88 2.81
CA GLU A 303 5.87 -9.63 3.12
C GLU A 303 6.79 -9.73 1.90
N ARG A 304 6.44 -10.62 0.95
CA ARG A 304 7.21 -10.86 -0.27
C ARG A 304 7.04 -9.76 -1.31
N LEU A 305 5.97 -9.00 -1.23
CA LEU A 305 5.70 -7.87 -2.12
C LEU A 305 6.25 -6.56 -1.58
N ILE A 306 6.60 -6.48 -0.29
CA ILE A 306 7.06 -5.25 0.33
C ILE A 306 8.36 -4.77 -0.33
N PRO A 307 8.38 -3.57 -0.94
CA PRO A 307 9.60 -2.98 -1.48
C PRO A 307 10.55 -2.58 -0.35
N LYS A 308 11.85 -2.79 -0.56
CA LYS A 308 12.90 -2.57 0.46
C LYS A 308 13.95 -1.56 0.03
N THR A 309 13.87 -1.11 -1.22
CA THR A 309 14.74 -0.06 -1.78
C THR A 309 13.91 1.04 -2.41
N GLY A 310 14.48 2.23 -2.55
CA GLY A 310 13.82 3.35 -3.20
C GLY A 310 13.43 3.04 -4.65
N ASP A 311 14.26 2.29 -5.36
CA ASP A 311 13.96 1.87 -6.74
C ASP A 311 12.79 0.89 -6.82
N GLU A 312 12.76 -0.13 -5.97
CA GLU A 312 11.63 -1.05 -5.88
C GLU A 312 10.33 -0.31 -5.52
N MET A 313 10.39 0.61 -4.57
CA MET A 313 9.22 1.38 -4.13
C MET A 313 8.69 2.27 -5.25
N ARG A 314 9.55 2.93 -6.03
CA ARG A 314 9.15 3.71 -7.21
C ARG A 314 8.45 2.85 -8.26
N LYS A 315 9.01 1.69 -8.58
CA LYS A 315 8.41 0.74 -9.53
C LYS A 315 7.05 0.22 -9.06
N MET A 316 6.91 -0.09 -7.78
CA MET A 316 5.63 -0.50 -7.21
C MET A 316 4.58 0.62 -7.27
N THR A 317 4.98 1.85 -7.00
CA THR A 317 4.09 3.01 -7.10
C THR A 317 3.69 3.27 -8.55
N ASP A 318 4.62 3.14 -9.49
CA ASP A 318 4.33 3.26 -10.91
C ASP A 318 3.33 2.24 -11.40
N PHE A 319 3.39 1.02 -10.89
CA PHE A 319 2.44 -0.03 -11.22
C PHE A 319 0.98 0.39 -10.98
N ILE A 320 0.68 1.02 -9.85
CA ILE A 320 -0.71 1.39 -9.51
C ILE A 320 -1.26 2.50 -10.41
N TYR A 321 -0.37 3.32 -10.99
CA TYR A 321 -0.74 4.46 -11.84
C TYR A 321 -0.53 4.23 -13.34
N ALA A 322 0.01 3.08 -13.73
CA ALA A 322 0.11 2.66 -15.13
C ALA A 322 -1.14 1.90 -15.60
#